data_bb6b500f907e88c2c4f2ce50501d87ce
#
_entry.id   bb6b500f907e88c2c4f2ce50501d87ce
#
_cell.length_a   1.000
_cell.length_b   1.000
_cell.length_c   1.000
_cell.angle_alpha   90.00
_cell.angle_beta   90.00
_cell.angle_gamma   90.00
#
_symmetry.space_group_name_H-M   'P 1'
#
loop_
_entity.id
_entity.type
_entity.pdbx_description
1 polymer ?
#
loop_
_entity_poly.entity_id
_entity_poly.type
_entity_poly.pdbx_seq_one_letter_code
_entity_poly.pdbx_strand_id
1 'polypeptide(L)'
;MNRVRAEVEASAMGPVERLDAHTVKKLYRFGESFVGFEGHFPGDPVLPAFVQILMGLSLVAEVFPGGHELSGVTGAKFHLPIRPNVEIQVECHDLTEGQRGRYRIRLTVLDRVASVFDLVPSRRGSV
;
A
#
# COMPACT_ATOMS: atom_id res chain seq x y z
N MET A 1 -13.23 -7.35 -6.39
CA MET A 1 -11.86 -6.84 -6.20
C MET A 1 -11.48 -5.78 -7.20
N ASN A 2 -11.88 -5.95 -8.46
CA ASN A 2 -11.50 -4.97 -9.48
C ASN A 2 -11.98 -3.57 -9.17
N ARG A 3 -13.18 -3.45 -8.62
CA ARG A 3 -13.73 -2.15 -8.30
C ARG A 3 -12.94 -1.46 -7.19
N VAL A 4 -12.59 -2.22 -6.15
CA VAL A 4 -11.82 -1.65 -5.05
C VAL A 4 -10.46 -1.22 -5.52
N ARG A 5 -9.79 -2.06 -6.31
CA ARG A 5 -8.47 -1.72 -6.82
C ARG A 5 -8.50 -0.49 -7.71
N ALA A 6 -9.51 -0.39 -8.58
CA ALA A 6 -9.65 0.77 -9.44
C ALA A 6 -9.85 2.05 -8.63
N GLU A 7 -10.64 1.97 -7.55
CA GLU A 7 -10.87 3.12 -6.70
C GLU A 7 -9.63 3.48 -5.88
N VAL A 8 -8.84 2.49 -5.50
CA VAL A 8 -7.56 2.76 -4.85
C VAL A 8 -6.67 3.57 -5.79
N GLU A 9 -6.55 3.13 -7.03
CA GLU A 9 -5.73 3.83 -8.01
C GLU A 9 -6.26 5.22 -8.33
N ALA A 10 -7.57 5.36 -8.36
CA ALA A 10 -8.19 6.66 -8.60
C ALA A 10 -8.04 7.62 -7.42
N SER A 11 -7.69 7.11 -6.25
CA SER A 11 -7.51 7.93 -5.06
C SER A 11 -6.09 8.48 -4.94
N ALA A 12 -5.22 8.19 -5.89
CA ALA A 12 -3.87 8.73 -5.90
C ALA A 12 -3.92 10.25 -6.11
N MET A 13 -3.08 10.97 -5.40
CA MET A 13 -3.02 12.43 -5.44
C MET A 13 -1.92 12.94 -6.36
N GLY A 14 -1.22 12.07 -7.04
CA GLY A 14 -0.15 12.46 -7.94
C GLY A 14 0.67 11.25 -8.34
N PRO A 15 1.73 11.48 -9.11
CA PRO A 15 2.55 10.37 -9.59
C PRO A 15 3.45 9.82 -8.48
N VAL A 16 4.04 8.67 -8.77
CA VAL A 16 5.08 8.11 -7.91
C VAL A 16 6.26 9.06 -7.86
N GLU A 17 6.81 9.25 -6.68
CA GLU A 17 8.00 10.07 -6.47
C GLU A 17 9.14 9.16 -6.02
N ARG A 18 10.26 9.23 -6.75
CA ARG A 18 11.43 8.43 -6.40
C ARG A 18 12.31 9.20 -5.43
N LEU A 19 12.57 8.59 -4.28
CA LEU A 19 13.39 9.22 -3.25
C LEU A 19 14.86 8.83 -3.38
N ASP A 20 15.12 7.57 -3.72
CA ASP A 20 16.48 7.10 -3.99
C ASP A 20 16.38 5.83 -4.85
N ALA A 21 17.50 5.12 -5.01
CA ALA A 21 17.55 3.97 -5.91
C ALA A 21 16.59 2.86 -5.50
N HIS A 22 16.22 2.80 -4.23
CA HIS A 22 15.41 1.69 -3.70
C HIS A 22 14.13 2.12 -3.03
N THR A 23 13.83 3.42 -3.02
CA THR A 23 12.70 3.95 -2.26
C THR A 23 11.83 4.84 -3.13
N VAL A 24 10.54 4.57 -3.14
CA VAL A 24 9.56 5.40 -3.83
C VAL A 24 8.42 5.71 -2.87
N LYS A 25 7.68 6.77 -3.17
CA LYS A 25 6.47 7.09 -2.41
C LYS A 25 5.38 7.58 -3.33
N LYS A 26 4.15 7.51 -2.83
CA LYS A 26 2.99 7.99 -3.55
C LYS A 26 1.96 8.45 -2.52
N LEU A 27 1.23 9.50 -2.85
CA LEU A 27 0.23 10.07 -1.94
C LEU A 27 -1.16 9.66 -2.37
N TYR A 28 -2.02 9.40 -1.38
CA TYR A 28 -3.41 8.99 -1.60
C TYR A 28 -4.32 9.75 -0.65
N ARG A 29 -5.57 9.89 -1.06
CA ARG A 29 -6.63 10.41 -0.19
C ARG A 29 -7.93 9.75 -0.59
N PHE A 30 -8.62 9.15 0.37
CA PHE A 30 -9.89 8.48 0.14
C PHE A 30 -11.01 9.34 0.70
N GLY A 31 -12.01 9.64 -0.13
CA GLY A 31 -13.19 10.37 0.33
C GLY A 31 -14.13 9.45 1.09
N GLU A 32 -15.15 10.05 1.71
CA GLU A 32 -16.09 9.30 2.53
C GLU A 32 -16.89 8.27 1.73
N SER A 33 -17.05 8.51 0.43
CA SER A 33 -17.82 7.60 -0.42
C SER A 33 -17.02 6.44 -0.96
N PHE A 34 -15.72 6.34 -0.60
CA PHE A 34 -14.90 5.24 -1.07
C PHE A 34 -15.53 3.90 -0.68
N VAL A 35 -15.62 3.01 -1.65
CA VAL A 35 -16.32 1.73 -1.48
C VAL A 35 -15.73 0.89 -0.35
N GLY A 36 -14.44 1.01 -0.09
CA GLY A 36 -13.77 0.24 0.96
C GLY A 36 -14.22 0.58 2.36
N PHE A 37 -14.92 1.70 2.55
CA PHE A 37 -15.46 2.05 3.86
C PHE A 37 -16.84 1.41 4.13
N GLU A 38 -17.48 0.86 3.10
CA GLU A 38 -18.83 0.33 3.25
C GLU A 38 -18.85 -0.84 4.23
N GLY A 39 -19.79 -0.81 5.15
CA GLY A 39 -19.96 -1.88 6.10
C GLY A 39 -18.94 -1.92 7.22
N HIS A 40 -18.01 -0.99 7.25
CA HIS A 40 -16.97 -0.94 8.27
C HIS A 40 -17.21 0.24 9.19
N PHE A 41 -17.49 -0.06 10.46
CA PHE A 41 -17.64 0.95 11.52
C PHE A 41 -18.59 2.09 11.12
N PRO A 42 -19.91 1.80 10.99
CA PRO A 42 -20.86 2.84 10.63
C PRO A 42 -20.73 4.04 11.56
N GLY A 43 -20.68 5.24 10.99
CA GLY A 43 -20.50 6.45 11.76
C GLY A 43 -19.06 6.78 12.10
N ASP A 44 -18.14 5.85 11.90
CA ASP A 44 -16.71 6.08 12.18
C ASP A 44 -15.88 5.25 11.21
N PRO A 45 -15.93 5.58 9.92
CA PRO A 45 -15.26 4.75 8.92
C PRO A 45 -13.75 4.74 9.08
N VAL A 46 -13.17 3.56 8.92
CA VAL A 46 -11.74 3.32 9.04
C VAL A 46 -11.31 2.51 7.81
N LEU A 47 -10.19 2.87 7.24
CA LEU A 47 -9.66 2.17 6.07
C LEU A 47 -9.25 0.75 6.45
N PRO A 48 -9.88 -0.27 5.85
CA PRO A 48 -9.58 -1.65 6.24
C PRO A 48 -8.16 -2.06 5.90
N ALA A 49 -7.66 -3.06 6.63
CA ALA A 49 -6.31 -3.57 6.41
C ALA A 49 -6.11 -4.04 4.97
N PHE A 50 -7.10 -4.73 4.40
CA PHE A 50 -6.91 -5.26 3.04
C PHE A 50 -6.76 -4.13 2.02
N VAL A 51 -7.40 -2.99 2.23
CA VAL A 51 -7.25 -1.85 1.32
C VAL A 51 -5.84 -1.27 1.46
N GLN A 52 -5.32 -1.20 2.67
CA GLN A 52 -3.96 -0.72 2.89
C GLN A 52 -2.95 -1.62 2.18
N ILE A 53 -3.17 -2.93 2.23
CA ILE A 53 -2.31 -3.87 1.52
C ILE A 53 -2.44 -3.67 0.02
N LEU A 54 -3.65 -3.45 -0.49
CA LEU A 54 -3.85 -3.17 -1.91
C LEU A 54 -3.10 -1.91 -2.36
N MET A 55 -3.00 -0.90 -1.51
CA MET A 55 -2.23 0.30 -1.84
C MET A 55 -0.77 -0.06 -2.06
N GLY A 56 -0.20 -0.87 -1.19
CA GLY A 56 1.17 -1.33 -1.34
C GLY A 56 1.36 -2.17 -2.60
N LEU A 57 0.43 -3.10 -2.85
CA LEU A 57 0.48 -3.93 -4.05
C LEU A 57 0.42 -3.09 -5.32
N SER A 58 -0.46 -2.09 -5.33
CA SER A 58 -0.63 -1.22 -6.48
C SER A 58 0.66 -0.43 -6.75
N LEU A 59 1.30 0.05 -5.70
CA LEU A 59 2.54 0.80 -5.85
C LEU A 59 3.67 -0.08 -6.39
N VAL A 60 3.81 -1.29 -5.84
CA VAL A 60 4.83 -2.23 -6.33
C VAL A 60 4.59 -2.56 -7.80
N ALA A 61 3.34 -2.83 -8.16
CA ALA A 61 3.01 -3.17 -9.55
C ALA A 61 3.31 -2.02 -10.51
N GLU A 62 3.12 -0.80 -10.06
CA GLU A 62 3.36 0.37 -10.90
C GLU A 62 4.85 0.62 -11.11
N VAL A 63 5.65 0.45 -10.05
CA VAL A 63 7.06 0.85 -10.08
C VAL A 63 7.95 -0.27 -10.58
N PHE A 64 7.59 -1.50 -10.27
CA PHE A 64 8.42 -2.67 -10.60
C PHE A 64 7.68 -3.58 -11.57
N PRO A 65 7.52 -3.14 -12.82
CA PRO A 65 6.87 -3.97 -13.84
C PRO A 65 7.74 -5.19 -14.09
N GLY A 66 7.22 -6.15 -14.74
CA GLY A 66 7.94 -7.38 -15.00
C GLY A 66 7.34 -8.50 -14.22
N GLY A 67 6.18 -8.24 -13.68
CA GLY A 67 5.35 -9.29 -13.20
C GLY A 67 5.81 -9.95 -11.94
N HIS A 68 6.19 -9.16 -10.98
CA HIS A 68 6.41 -9.74 -9.66
C HIS A 68 5.08 -10.22 -9.12
N GLU A 69 4.93 -11.52 -9.09
CA GLU A 69 3.81 -12.10 -8.37
C GLU A 69 4.17 -12.11 -6.90
N LEU A 70 3.22 -11.73 -6.08
CA LEU A 70 3.46 -11.68 -4.65
C LEU A 70 2.81 -12.89 -4.01
N SER A 71 3.56 -13.58 -3.16
CA SER A 71 3.10 -14.79 -2.52
C SER A 71 2.49 -14.54 -1.15
N GLY A 72 2.71 -13.37 -0.57
CA GLY A 72 2.12 -13.11 0.72
C GLY A 72 2.53 -11.80 1.34
N VAL A 73 1.98 -11.58 2.51
CA VAL A 73 2.23 -10.41 3.34
C VAL A 73 2.77 -10.94 4.66
N THR A 74 3.80 -10.29 5.18
CA THR A 74 4.35 -10.69 6.46
C THR A 74 4.69 -9.47 7.31
N GLY A 75 4.73 -9.64 8.63
CA GLY A 75 5.12 -8.59 9.55
C GLY A 75 4.16 -7.42 9.60
N ALA A 76 2.89 -7.63 9.28
CA ALA A 76 1.93 -6.54 9.23
C ALA A 76 1.61 -6.02 10.62
N LYS A 77 1.71 -4.70 10.79
CA LYS A 77 1.35 -4.01 12.03
C LYS A 77 0.54 -2.77 11.69
N PHE A 78 -0.63 -2.67 12.31
CA PHE A 78 -1.54 -1.55 12.08
C PHE A 78 -1.64 -0.76 13.37
N HIS A 79 -0.95 0.38 13.42
CA HIS A 79 -0.80 1.16 14.64
C HIS A 79 -1.87 2.21 14.84
N LEU A 80 -2.33 2.82 13.74
CA LEU A 80 -3.27 3.93 13.81
C LEU A 80 -4.39 3.71 12.81
N PRO A 81 -5.64 4.01 13.17
CA PRO A 81 -6.72 3.98 12.20
C PRO A 81 -6.53 5.08 11.16
N ILE A 82 -6.88 4.79 9.92
CA ILE A 82 -6.84 5.77 8.84
C ILE A 82 -8.28 6.09 8.46
N ARG A 83 -8.64 7.37 8.55
CA ARG A 83 -10.00 7.83 8.34
C ARG A 83 -10.14 8.50 6.99
N PRO A 84 -11.38 8.77 6.53
CA PRO A 84 -11.57 9.47 5.27
C PRO A 84 -10.93 10.86 5.28
N ASN A 85 -10.59 11.34 4.08
CA ASN A 85 -10.16 12.71 3.84
C ASN A 85 -8.82 13.08 4.44
N VAL A 86 -8.01 12.10 4.83
CA VAL A 86 -6.64 12.39 5.27
C VAL A 86 -5.68 12.00 4.16
N GLU A 87 -4.58 12.74 4.08
CA GLU A 87 -3.53 12.42 3.15
C GLU A 87 -2.70 11.26 3.70
N ILE A 88 -2.49 10.26 2.86
CA ILE A 88 -1.74 9.05 3.23
C ILE A 88 -0.50 8.99 2.34
N GLN A 89 0.66 8.90 2.96
CA GLN A 89 1.89 8.69 2.23
C GLN A 89 2.21 7.20 2.27
N VAL A 90 2.30 6.58 1.10
CA VAL A 90 2.70 5.18 0.98
C VAL A 90 4.15 5.17 0.51
N GLU A 91 5.01 4.56 1.29
CA GLU A 91 6.43 4.43 0.97
C GLU A 91 6.75 2.97 0.71
N CYS A 92 7.49 2.71 -0.35
CA CYS A 92 7.93 1.36 -0.68
C CYS A 92 9.45 1.34 -0.70
N HIS A 93 10.03 0.46 0.11
CA HIS A 93 11.46 0.20 0.12
C HIS A 93 11.71 -1.15 -0.55
N ASP A 94 12.46 -1.14 -1.63
CA ASP A 94 12.79 -2.35 -2.37
C ASP A 94 13.95 -3.05 -1.66
N LEU A 95 13.62 -4.13 -0.98
CA LEU A 95 14.60 -4.96 -0.28
C LEU A 95 14.76 -6.30 -0.98
N THR A 96 14.49 -6.33 -2.28
CA THR A 96 14.56 -7.59 -3.02
C THR A 96 15.98 -8.03 -3.31
N GLU A 97 16.94 -7.10 -3.32
CA GLU A 97 18.34 -7.48 -3.42
C GLU A 97 18.81 -8.00 -2.08
N GLY A 98 19.65 -9.00 -2.10
CA GLY A 98 20.13 -9.60 -0.89
C GLY A 98 19.22 -10.71 -0.40
N GLN A 99 19.34 -11.04 0.87
CA GLN A 99 18.69 -12.23 1.41
C GLN A 99 17.23 -12.06 1.77
N ARG A 100 16.77 -10.83 1.89
CA ARG A 100 15.41 -10.59 2.36
C ARG A 100 14.37 -10.81 1.28
N GLY A 101 14.63 -10.34 0.07
CA GLY A 101 13.75 -10.58 -1.05
C GLY A 101 12.33 -10.10 -0.83
N ARG A 102 12.15 -8.87 -0.37
CA ARG A 102 10.81 -8.35 -0.06
C ARG A 102 10.74 -6.86 -0.31
N TYR A 103 9.50 -6.36 -0.35
CA TYR A 103 9.22 -4.93 -0.41
C TYR A 103 8.62 -4.52 0.92
N ARG A 104 9.21 -3.52 1.58
CA ARG A 104 8.65 -3.00 2.82
C ARG A 104 7.77 -1.80 2.51
N ILE A 105 6.54 -1.87 2.97
CA ILE A 105 5.55 -0.82 2.76
C ILE A 105 5.28 -0.13 4.09
N ARG A 106 5.26 1.20 4.06
CA ARG A 106 4.94 2.01 5.24
C ARG A 106 3.91 3.03 4.84
N LEU A 107 2.81 3.09 5.60
CA LEU A 107 1.79 4.11 5.43
C LEU A 107 1.93 5.12 6.56
N THR A 108 1.97 6.40 6.20
CA THR A 108 2.17 7.49 7.16
C THR A 108 1.07 8.52 6.98
N VAL A 109 0.52 8.99 8.10
CA VAL A 109 -0.50 10.03 8.14
C VAL A 109 -0.05 11.06 9.16
N LEU A 110 0.03 12.34 8.75
CA LEU A 110 0.45 13.44 9.63
C LEU A 110 1.77 13.10 10.34
N ASP A 111 2.73 12.62 9.57
CA ASP A 111 4.07 12.27 10.06
C ASP A 111 4.11 11.15 11.09
N ARG A 112 3.02 10.38 11.20
CA ARG A 112 2.96 9.25 12.11
C ARG A 112 2.74 7.98 11.32
N VAL A 113 3.48 6.94 11.65
CA VAL A 113 3.36 5.65 10.97
C VAL A 113 2.02 5.02 11.33
N ALA A 114 1.16 4.84 10.35
CA ALA A 114 -0.14 4.21 10.55
C ALA A 114 -0.03 2.69 10.42
N SER A 115 0.72 2.20 9.45
CA SER A 115 0.90 0.76 9.28
C SER A 115 2.20 0.45 8.56
N VAL A 116 2.68 -0.77 8.77
CA VAL A 116 3.88 -1.30 8.12
C VAL A 116 3.62 -2.75 7.79
N PHE A 117 4.04 -3.18 6.62
CA PHE A 117 3.98 -4.60 6.26
C PHE A 117 4.98 -4.86 5.14
N ASP A 118 5.36 -6.13 5.00
CA ASP A 118 6.24 -6.56 3.93
C ASP A 118 5.47 -7.38 2.93
N LEU A 119 5.73 -7.12 1.64
CA LEU A 119 5.17 -7.89 0.54
C LEU A 119 6.26 -8.83 0.05
N VAL A 120 5.93 -10.12 -0.02
CA VAL A 120 6.89 -11.16 -0.33
C VAL A 120 6.68 -11.62 -1.76
N PRO A 121 7.67 -11.41 -2.66
CA PRO A 121 7.55 -11.89 -4.03
C PRO A 121 7.50 -13.41 -4.11
N SER A 122 6.81 -13.90 -5.11
CA SER A 122 6.79 -15.31 -5.39
C SER A 122 8.14 -15.77 -5.93
N ARG A 123 8.55 -16.98 -5.57
CA ARG A 123 9.78 -17.54 -6.10
C ARG A 123 9.59 -18.27 -7.40
N ARG A 124 8.40 -18.22 -7.95
CA ARG A 124 8.07 -19.01 -9.11
C ARG A 124 8.98 -18.78 -10.30
N GLY A 125 9.40 -17.57 -10.51
CA GLY A 125 10.24 -17.22 -11.63
C GLY A 125 11.70 -17.53 -11.47
N SER A 126 12.11 -18.03 -10.33
CA SER A 126 13.52 -18.21 -10.02
C SER A 126 14.05 -19.58 -10.40
N VAL A 127 13.23 -20.38 -11.01
CA VAL A 127 13.62 -21.73 -11.41
C VAL A 127 14.51 -21.71 -12.64
#